data_7d7de43514c077f44d0dd531a79bd4da
#
_entry.id   7d7de43514c077f44d0dd531a79bd4da
#
_cell.length_a   1.000
_cell.length_b   1.000
_cell.length_c   1.000
_cell.angle_alpha   90.00
_cell.angle_beta   90.00
_cell.angle_gamma   90.00
#
_symmetry.space_group_name_H-M   'P 1'
#
loop_
_entity.id
_entity.type
_entity.pdbx_description
1 polymer ?
#
loop_
_entity_poly.entity_id
_entity_poly.type
_entity_poly.pdbx_seq_one_letter_code
_entity_poly.pdbx_strand_id
1 'polypeptide(L)'
;MIIVFGGVKGGEGKSTLACNAAVIRSSKRDVLLVDGDKQATATDFTLIRKETRLGQTGYTAVQLRGTALRDEVKQLALKYEDVIIDVGGRDTVEQRCALAVANVYAVPFCPSSFDLWTLEQVAELVEEASAFNPNLHALCFLSRADSRGKENEAAIEVAQEISALTFIDAPITNRKIYRDASASGLAISEYKPRNTKAELELLNLFDYLFDPKFDIKNQSKKGVKNARQSPT
;
A
#
# COMPACT_ATOMS: atom_id res chain seq x y z
N MET A 1 11.56 2.06 -3.56
CA MET A 1 10.54 1.00 -3.73
C MET A 1 9.19 1.60 -4.08
N ILE A 2 8.39 1.00 -4.96
CA ILE A 2 7.07 1.52 -5.33
C ILE A 2 5.99 0.57 -4.80
N ILE A 3 5.11 1.08 -3.93
CA ILE A 3 4.02 0.30 -3.33
C ILE A 3 2.68 0.96 -3.67
N VAL A 4 1.74 0.16 -4.17
CA VAL A 4 0.38 0.59 -4.51
C VAL A 4 -0.59 0.02 -3.50
N PHE A 5 -1.35 0.84 -2.83
CA PHE A 5 -2.53 0.44 -2.07
C PHE A 5 -3.75 0.56 -2.97
N GLY A 6 -4.34 -0.58 -3.31
CA GLY A 6 -5.44 -0.64 -4.25
C GLY A 6 -6.39 -1.81 -3.99
N GLY A 7 -7.34 -2.01 -4.90
CA GLY A 7 -8.35 -3.03 -4.83
C GLY A 7 -9.54 -2.64 -5.70
N VAL A 8 -10.58 -3.46 -5.76
CA VAL A 8 -11.77 -3.19 -6.59
C VAL A 8 -12.97 -2.69 -5.79
N LYS A 9 -12.87 -2.65 -4.47
CA LYS A 9 -13.96 -2.22 -3.57
C LYS A 9 -13.56 -1.00 -2.74
N GLY A 10 -14.54 -0.12 -2.48
CA GLY A 10 -14.38 1.04 -1.61
C GLY A 10 -14.44 0.66 -0.12
N GLY A 11 -13.84 1.49 0.75
CA GLY A 11 -14.01 1.35 2.20
C GLY A 11 -13.11 0.34 2.91
N GLU A 12 -12.19 -0.32 2.21
CA GLU A 12 -11.29 -1.35 2.76
C GLU A 12 -10.04 -0.81 3.47
N GLY A 13 -9.92 0.51 3.59
CA GLY A 13 -8.82 1.13 4.35
C GLY A 13 -7.59 1.52 3.52
N LYS A 14 -7.60 1.42 2.19
CA LYS A 14 -6.48 1.72 1.29
C LYS A 14 -5.81 3.06 1.59
N SER A 15 -6.54 4.15 1.48
CA SER A 15 -6.03 5.50 1.74
C SER A 15 -5.52 5.69 3.17
N THR A 16 -6.20 5.10 4.16
CA THR A 16 -5.75 5.12 5.55
C THR A 16 -4.39 4.44 5.71
N LEU A 17 -4.21 3.28 5.08
CA LEU A 17 -2.95 2.53 5.13
C LEU A 17 -1.84 3.25 4.35
N ALA A 18 -2.14 3.78 3.16
CA ALA A 18 -1.20 4.55 2.35
C ALA A 18 -0.67 5.79 3.11
N CYS A 19 -1.57 6.56 3.75
CA CYS A 19 -1.20 7.72 4.54
C CYS A 19 -0.35 7.35 5.78
N ASN A 20 -0.73 6.28 6.51
CA ASN A 20 0.08 5.78 7.62
C ASN A 20 1.47 5.31 7.16
N ALA A 21 1.54 4.60 6.02
CA ALA A 21 2.80 4.17 5.44
C ALA A 21 3.69 5.37 5.09
N ALA A 22 3.13 6.41 4.46
CA ALA A 22 3.87 7.62 4.11
C ALA A 22 4.47 8.30 5.34
N VAL A 23 3.67 8.47 6.40
CA VAL A 23 4.14 9.10 7.64
C VAL A 23 5.19 8.25 8.36
N ILE A 24 4.95 6.95 8.51
CA ILE A 24 5.86 6.06 9.25
C ILE A 24 7.19 5.91 8.50
N ARG A 25 7.15 5.73 7.19
CA ARG A 25 8.36 5.59 6.36
C ARG A 25 9.17 6.87 6.29
N SER A 26 8.50 8.03 6.24
CA SER A 26 9.19 9.33 6.15
C SER A 26 10.04 9.69 7.36
N SER A 27 9.93 8.96 8.46
CA SER A 27 10.83 9.12 9.61
C SER A 27 12.28 8.68 9.33
N LYS A 28 12.51 7.89 8.27
CA LYS A 28 13.82 7.30 7.95
C LYS A 28 14.18 7.34 6.46
N ARG A 29 13.27 7.78 5.60
CA ARG A 29 13.41 7.72 4.15
C ARG A 29 12.79 8.93 3.46
N ASP A 30 13.27 9.23 2.27
CA ASP A 30 12.62 10.19 1.39
C ASP A 30 11.41 9.52 0.72
N VAL A 31 10.21 10.00 1.06
CA VAL A 31 8.94 9.40 0.67
C VAL A 31 8.14 10.34 -0.22
N LEU A 32 7.62 9.77 -1.32
CA LEU A 32 6.59 10.38 -2.15
C LEU A 32 5.26 9.66 -1.94
N LEU A 33 4.21 10.40 -1.57
CA LEU A 33 2.83 9.93 -1.57
C LEU A 33 2.14 10.43 -2.84
N VAL A 34 1.64 9.50 -3.65
CA VAL A 34 0.88 9.78 -4.88
C VAL A 34 -0.59 9.47 -4.64
N ASP A 35 -1.44 10.47 -4.79
CA ASP A 35 -2.89 10.32 -4.76
C ASP A 35 -3.41 10.12 -6.18
N GLY A 36 -3.76 8.88 -6.53
CA GLY A 36 -4.37 8.46 -7.79
C GLY A 36 -5.89 8.30 -7.72
N ASP A 37 -6.52 8.49 -6.54
CA ASP A 37 -7.97 8.35 -6.38
C ASP A 37 -8.70 9.66 -6.65
N LYS A 38 -9.79 9.60 -7.44
CA LYS A 38 -10.67 10.76 -7.70
C LYS A 38 -11.29 11.32 -6.43
N GLN A 39 -11.45 10.53 -5.37
CA GLN A 39 -11.93 10.99 -4.07
C GLN A 39 -10.91 11.87 -3.33
N ALA A 40 -9.64 11.86 -3.75
CA ALA A 40 -8.56 12.68 -3.22
C ALA A 40 -8.34 12.55 -1.68
N THR A 41 -8.64 11.39 -1.11
CA THR A 41 -8.58 11.16 0.35
C THR A 41 -7.17 11.33 0.91
N ALA A 42 -6.14 10.87 0.18
CA ALA A 42 -4.75 11.04 0.61
C ALA A 42 -4.29 12.51 0.53
N THR A 43 -4.83 13.26 -0.42
CA THR A 43 -4.62 14.72 -0.54
C THR A 43 -5.26 15.45 0.62
N ASP A 44 -6.52 15.16 0.94
CA ASP A 44 -7.24 15.78 2.07
C ASP A 44 -6.53 15.49 3.40
N PHE A 45 -6.11 14.23 3.62
CA PHE A 45 -5.29 13.87 4.77
C PHE A 45 -4.02 14.73 4.84
N THR A 46 -3.33 14.93 3.72
CA THR A 46 -2.09 15.72 3.65
C THR A 46 -2.33 17.21 3.94
N LEU A 47 -3.47 17.76 3.49
CA LEU A 47 -3.84 19.15 3.79
C LEU A 47 -4.10 19.33 5.29
N ILE A 48 -4.91 18.47 5.91
CA ILE A 48 -5.17 18.48 7.35
C ILE A 48 -3.85 18.31 8.12
N ARG A 49 -2.98 17.40 7.67
CA ARG A 49 -1.67 17.20 8.28
C ARG A 49 -0.79 18.46 8.24
N LYS A 50 -0.79 19.20 7.12
CA LYS A 50 -0.07 20.47 7.02
C LYS A 50 -0.51 21.46 8.10
N GLU A 51 -1.81 21.55 8.34
CA GLU A 51 -2.36 22.43 9.40
C GLU A 51 -1.93 21.93 10.78
N THR A 52 -2.17 20.66 11.07
CA THR A 52 -1.87 20.02 12.37
C THR A 52 -0.38 20.05 12.72
N ARG A 53 0.49 19.93 11.73
CA ARG A 53 1.96 19.82 11.89
C ARG A 53 2.71 21.11 11.49
N LEU A 54 2.03 22.25 11.46
CA LEU A 54 2.62 23.56 11.19
C LEU A 54 3.44 23.59 9.88
N GLY A 55 2.90 23.02 8.83
CA GLY A 55 3.51 22.97 7.51
C GLY A 55 4.41 21.75 7.26
N GLN A 56 4.77 20.97 8.28
CA GLN A 56 5.68 19.83 8.17
C GLN A 56 4.92 18.53 7.93
N THR A 57 4.81 18.06 6.69
CA THR A 57 4.17 16.77 6.39
C THR A 57 5.08 15.57 6.68
N GLY A 58 6.39 15.73 6.53
CA GLY A 58 7.40 14.67 6.61
C GLY A 58 7.66 13.97 5.27
N TYR A 59 6.78 14.11 4.30
CA TYR A 59 6.86 13.52 2.96
C TYR A 59 6.39 14.52 1.89
N THR A 60 6.74 14.25 0.64
CA THR A 60 6.18 14.97 -0.51
C THR A 60 4.87 14.30 -0.94
N ALA A 61 3.85 15.09 -1.29
CA ALA A 61 2.60 14.56 -1.82
C ALA A 61 2.24 15.22 -3.15
N VAL A 62 1.75 14.41 -4.10
CA VAL A 62 1.28 14.86 -5.42
C VAL A 62 -0.01 14.14 -5.80
N GLN A 63 -0.86 14.79 -6.59
CA GLN A 63 -1.97 14.13 -7.28
C GLN A 63 -1.56 13.81 -8.71
N LEU A 64 -1.77 12.58 -9.16
CA LEU A 64 -1.55 12.17 -10.54
C LEU A 64 -2.78 11.43 -11.06
N ARG A 65 -3.17 11.69 -12.32
CA ARG A 65 -4.37 11.14 -12.94
C ARG A 65 -4.06 10.53 -14.30
N GLY A 66 -4.88 9.55 -14.68
CA GLY A 66 -4.79 8.92 -15.99
C GLY A 66 -3.41 8.30 -16.26
N THR A 67 -2.99 8.34 -17.51
CA THR A 67 -1.71 7.75 -17.96
C THR A 67 -0.49 8.50 -17.44
N ALA A 68 -0.63 9.79 -17.10
CA ALA A 68 0.45 10.59 -16.50
C ALA A 68 0.97 9.99 -15.19
N LEU A 69 0.11 9.27 -14.44
CA LEU A 69 0.54 8.60 -13.21
C LEU A 69 1.72 7.66 -13.46
N ARG A 70 1.65 6.80 -14.50
CA ARG A 70 2.73 5.86 -14.81
C ARG A 70 4.03 6.57 -15.18
N ASP A 71 3.93 7.58 -16.04
CA ASP A 71 5.11 8.20 -16.63
C ASP A 71 5.81 9.11 -15.61
N GLU A 72 5.05 9.88 -14.84
CA GLU A 72 5.57 10.73 -13.77
C GLU A 72 6.14 9.90 -12.59
N VAL A 73 5.46 8.83 -12.18
CA VAL A 73 5.98 7.95 -11.10
C VAL A 73 7.32 7.35 -11.47
N LYS A 74 7.54 6.93 -12.74
CA LYS A 74 8.83 6.41 -13.17
C LYS A 74 9.96 7.43 -12.98
N GLN A 75 9.71 8.70 -13.27
CA GLN A 75 10.70 9.78 -13.11
C GLN A 75 10.91 10.15 -11.63
N LEU A 76 9.82 10.26 -10.88
CA LEU A 76 9.87 10.61 -9.47
C LEU A 76 10.52 9.50 -8.62
N ALA A 77 10.32 8.23 -8.96
CA ALA A 77 10.94 7.09 -8.28
C ALA A 77 12.49 7.09 -8.37
N LEU A 78 13.08 7.88 -9.25
CA LEU A 78 14.53 8.07 -9.28
C LEU A 78 15.03 9.01 -8.17
N LYS A 79 14.13 9.86 -7.64
CA LYS A 79 14.45 10.90 -6.65
C LYS A 79 14.06 10.49 -5.23
N TYR A 80 13.07 9.62 -5.08
CA TYR A 80 12.57 9.17 -3.77
C TYR A 80 12.99 7.72 -3.49
N GLU A 81 13.22 7.41 -2.23
CA GLU A 81 13.54 6.05 -1.80
C GLU A 81 12.31 5.16 -1.84
N ASP A 82 11.18 5.68 -1.33
CA ASP A 82 9.89 5.00 -1.35
C ASP A 82 8.84 5.88 -2.06
N VAL A 83 8.06 5.26 -2.94
CA VAL A 83 6.89 5.87 -3.57
C VAL A 83 5.67 5.05 -3.14
N ILE A 84 4.72 5.71 -2.51
CA ILE A 84 3.47 5.11 -2.02
C ILE A 84 2.34 5.69 -2.85
N ILE A 85 1.56 4.81 -3.49
CA ILE A 85 0.47 5.21 -4.39
C ILE A 85 -0.84 4.75 -3.79
N ASP A 86 -1.75 5.68 -3.55
CA ASP A 86 -3.15 5.42 -3.17
C ASP A 86 -4.01 5.47 -4.41
N VAL A 87 -4.71 4.38 -4.73
CA VAL A 87 -5.64 4.31 -5.86
C VAL A 87 -7.03 3.90 -5.42
N GLY A 88 -8.03 4.29 -6.20
CA GLY A 88 -9.44 4.05 -5.90
C GLY A 88 -9.83 2.57 -5.85
N GLY A 89 -11.01 2.32 -5.30
CA GLY A 89 -11.59 0.98 -5.19
C GLY A 89 -12.40 0.57 -6.42
N ARG A 90 -11.84 0.68 -7.61
CA ARG A 90 -12.43 0.21 -8.87
C ARG A 90 -11.31 -0.04 -9.86
N ASP A 91 -11.55 -0.88 -10.86
CA ASP A 91 -10.65 -0.97 -12.00
C ASP A 91 -10.68 0.35 -12.78
N THR A 92 -9.62 1.12 -12.63
CA THR A 92 -9.46 2.44 -13.26
C THR A 92 -8.16 2.51 -14.04
N VAL A 93 -8.07 3.49 -14.94
CA VAL A 93 -6.83 3.76 -15.67
C VAL A 93 -5.67 4.05 -14.70
N GLU A 94 -5.94 4.78 -13.62
CA GLU A 94 -4.95 5.11 -12.60
C GLU A 94 -4.41 3.85 -11.91
N GLN A 95 -5.30 2.90 -11.54
CA GLN A 95 -4.89 1.64 -10.93
C GLN A 95 -4.03 0.81 -11.87
N ARG A 96 -4.45 0.63 -13.12
CA ARG A 96 -3.68 -0.08 -14.14
C ARG A 96 -2.31 0.57 -14.40
N CYS A 97 -2.26 1.90 -14.46
CA CYS A 97 -1.00 2.65 -14.61
C CYS A 97 -0.08 2.50 -13.39
N ALA A 98 -0.65 2.46 -12.17
CA ALA A 98 0.12 2.25 -10.95
C ALA A 98 0.73 0.83 -10.91
N LEU A 99 -0.05 -0.19 -11.27
CA LEU A 99 0.42 -1.59 -11.31
C LEU A 99 1.53 -1.81 -12.33
N ALA A 100 1.51 -1.09 -13.45
CA ALA A 100 2.56 -1.17 -14.47
C ALA A 100 3.95 -0.72 -13.98
N VAL A 101 4.05 -0.05 -12.82
CA VAL A 101 5.31 0.46 -12.25
C VAL A 101 5.56 -0.02 -10.82
N ALA A 102 4.63 -0.72 -10.21
CA ALA A 102 4.69 -1.17 -8.82
C ALA A 102 5.70 -2.29 -8.60
N ASN A 103 6.34 -2.29 -7.43
CA ASN A 103 7.04 -3.45 -6.89
C ASN A 103 6.05 -4.32 -6.10
N VAL A 104 5.20 -3.68 -5.29
CA VAL A 104 4.20 -4.35 -4.45
C VAL A 104 2.83 -3.74 -4.69
N TYR A 105 1.84 -4.59 -4.86
CA TYR A 105 0.44 -4.26 -4.82
C TYR A 105 -0.16 -4.77 -3.51
N ALA A 106 -0.49 -3.85 -2.61
CA ALA A 106 -1.06 -4.12 -1.31
C ALA A 106 -2.58 -4.08 -1.40
N VAL A 107 -3.22 -5.23 -1.21
CA VAL A 107 -4.66 -5.45 -1.38
C VAL A 107 -5.30 -5.72 -0.03
N PRO A 108 -5.84 -4.70 0.66
CA PRO A 108 -6.66 -4.93 1.84
C PRO A 108 -8.02 -5.49 1.41
N PHE A 109 -8.55 -6.48 2.13
CA PHE A 109 -9.91 -6.96 1.97
C PHE A 109 -10.59 -7.14 3.34
N CYS A 110 -11.92 -6.95 3.40
CA CYS A 110 -12.67 -7.02 4.64
C CYS A 110 -13.41 -8.35 4.76
N PRO A 111 -13.41 -9.02 5.92
CA PRO A 111 -14.13 -10.28 6.09
C PRO A 111 -15.65 -10.10 5.91
N SER A 112 -16.24 -9.04 6.50
CA SER A 112 -17.69 -8.74 6.43
C SER A 112 -18.19 -8.27 5.05
N SER A 113 -17.29 -7.83 4.17
CA SER A 113 -17.58 -7.46 2.78
C SER A 113 -16.84 -8.39 1.83
N PHE A 114 -16.42 -9.53 2.34
CA PHE A 114 -15.76 -10.55 1.55
C PHE A 114 -16.75 -11.07 0.51
N ASP A 115 -16.36 -10.85 -0.71
CA ASP A 115 -17.02 -11.35 -1.89
C ASP A 115 -15.93 -12.02 -2.72
N LEU A 116 -16.08 -13.30 -2.97
CA LEU A 116 -15.16 -14.07 -3.79
C LEU A 116 -14.87 -13.34 -5.12
N TRP A 117 -15.91 -12.76 -5.71
CA TRP A 117 -15.80 -11.99 -6.95
C TRP A 117 -14.86 -10.77 -6.82
N THR A 118 -14.77 -10.18 -5.63
CA THR A 118 -13.90 -9.03 -5.40
C THR A 118 -12.42 -9.41 -5.51
N LEU A 119 -12.03 -10.53 -4.92
CA LEU A 119 -10.65 -11.02 -5.01
C LEU A 119 -10.36 -11.66 -6.37
N GLU A 120 -11.32 -12.32 -7.00
CA GLU A 120 -11.19 -12.80 -8.39
C GLU A 120 -10.94 -11.66 -9.36
N GLN A 121 -11.72 -10.55 -9.26
CA GLN A 121 -11.47 -9.36 -10.08
C GLN A 121 -10.09 -8.74 -9.82
N VAL A 122 -9.61 -8.76 -8.58
CA VAL A 122 -8.24 -8.33 -8.27
C VAL A 122 -7.22 -9.28 -8.90
N ALA A 123 -7.45 -10.58 -8.86
CA ALA A 123 -6.58 -11.57 -9.47
C ALA A 123 -6.45 -11.39 -10.98
N GLU A 124 -7.58 -11.22 -11.69
CA GLU A 124 -7.60 -10.91 -13.12
C GLU A 124 -6.76 -9.65 -13.44
N LEU A 125 -6.96 -8.58 -12.66
CA LEU A 125 -6.20 -7.34 -12.82
C LEU A 125 -4.70 -7.54 -12.60
N VAL A 126 -4.31 -8.37 -11.63
CA VAL A 126 -2.91 -8.70 -11.34
C VAL A 126 -2.30 -9.55 -12.45
N GLU A 127 -3.03 -10.52 -12.98
CA GLU A 127 -2.57 -11.35 -14.11
C GLU A 127 -2.32 -10.49 -15.35
N GLU A 128 -3.26 -9.62 -15.70
CA GLU A 128 -3.09 -8.67 -16.80
C GLU A 128 -1.88 -7.74 -16.58
N ALA A 129 -1.73 -7.19 -15.37
CA ALA A 129 -0.62 -6.30 -15.05
C ALA A 129 0.73 -7.02 -15.08
N SER A 130 0.79 -8.28 -14.66
CA SER A 130 2.00 -9.10 -14.62
C SER A 130 2.57 -9.38 -16.02
N ALA A 131 1.73 -9.36 -17.05
CA ALA A 131 2.18 -9.48 -18.44
C ALA A 131 3.08 -8.29 -18.86
N PHE A 132 2.92 -7.12 -18.27
CA PHE A 132 3.70 -5.90 -18.54
C PHE A 132 4.68 -5.54 -17.44
N ASN A 133 4.46 -6.03 -16.23
CA ASN A 133 5.30 -5.84 -15.07
C ASN A 133 5.56 -7.18 -14.34
N PRO A 134 6.51 -7.98 -14.83
CA PRO A 134 6.80 -9.30 -14.23
C PRO A 134 7.40 -9.23 -12.83
N ASN A 135 7.73 -8.04 -12.34
CA ASN A 135 8.27 -7.83 -10.99
C ASN A 135 7.18 -7.38 -9.98
N LEU A 136 5.91 -7.42 -10.38
CA LEU A 136 4.80 -7.10 -9.51
C LEU A 136 4.56 -8.25 -8.52
N HIS A 137 4.54 -7.91 -7.22
CA HIS A 137 4.16 -8.83 -6.15
C HIS A 137 2.84 -8.36 -5.55
N ALA A 138 1.76 -9.11 -5.75
CA ALA A 138 0.46 -8.81 -5.20
C ALA A 138 0.29 -9.49 -3.85
N LEU A 139 0.17 -8.71 -2.79
CA LEU A 139 0.04 -9.15 -1.41
C LEU A 139 -1.34 -8.78 -0.88
N CYS A 140 -2.13 -9.76 -0.45
CA CYS A 140 -3.43 -9.52 0.14
C CYS A 140 -3.44 -9.82 1.64
N PHE A 141 -4.26 -9.09 2.39
CA PHE A 141 -4.34 -9.20 3.85
C PHE A 141 -5.68 -8.72 4.38
N LEU A 142 -6.09 -9.26 5.53
CA LEU A 142 -7.31 -8.83 6.19
C LEU A 142 -7.21 -7.38 6.68
N SER A 143 -8.18 -6.58 6.29
CA SER A 143 -8.41 -5.22 6.76
C SER A 143 -9.77 -5.15 7.44
N ARG A 144 -9.89 -4.32 8.48
CA ARG A 144 -11.07 -4.24 9.32
C ARG A 144 -11.49 -5.59 9.91
N ALA A 145 -10.51 -6.44 10.20
CA ALA A 145 -10.74 -7.74 10.77
C ALA A 145 -11.53 -7.62 12.09
N ASP A 146 -12.49 -8.52 12.29
CA ASP A 146 -13.14 -8.65 13.60
C ASP A 146 -12.22 -9.42 14.55
N SER A 147 -12.04 -8.90 15.77
CA SER A 147 -11.19 -9.51 16.78
C SER A 147 -11.69 -10.90 17.27
N ARG A 148 -12.90 -11.32 16.91
CA ARG A 148 -13.57 -12.55 17.35
C ARG A 148 -14.34 -13.29 16.27
N GLY A 149 -14.24 -12.87 15.01
CA GLY A 149 -15.13 -13.35 13.95
C GLY A 149 -14.65 -14.63 13.28
N LYS A 150 -15.53 -15.64 13.20
CA LYS A 150 -15.34 -16.81 12.32
C LYS A 150 -15.29 -16.45 10.84
N GLU A 151 -15.83 -15.30 10.48
CA GLU A 151 -15.79 -14.75 9.12
C GLU A 151 -14.35 -14.49 8.63
N ASN A 152 -13.43 -14.18 9.56
CA ASN A 152 -12.03 -14.00 9.21
C ASN A 152 -11.41 -15.29 8.66
N GLU A 153 -11.68 -16.43 9.27
CA GLU A 153 -11.12 -17.75 8.88
C GLU A 153 -11.59 -18.13 7.48
N ALA A 154 -12.90 -18.03 7.21
CA ALA A 154 -13.44 -18.31 5.88
C ALA A 154 -12.87 -17.38 4.80
N ALA A 155 -12.70 -16.10 5.12
CA ALA A 155 -12.13 -15.12 4.19
C ALA A 155 -10.64 -15.41 3.89
N ILE A 156 -9.89 -15.89 4.88
CA ILE A 156 -8.49 -16.29 4.71
C ILE A 156 -8.38 -17.53 3.83
N GLU A 157 -9.20 -18.56 4.05
CA GLU A 157 -9.20 -19.80 3.26
C GLU A 157 -9.38 -19.47 1.77
N VAL A 158 -10.38 -18.65 1.43
CA VAL A 158 -10.60 -18.25 0.04
C VAL A 158 -9.45 -17.41 -0.52
N ALA A 159 -8.91 -16.48 0.25
CA ALA A 159 -7.78 -15.67 -0.20
C ALA A 159 -6.53 -16.50 -0.51
N GLN A 160 -6.32 -17.60 0.22
CA GLN A 160 -5.20 -18.53 0.01
C GLN A 160 -5.35 -19.41 -1.25
N GLU A 161 -6.57 -19.60 -1.75
CA GLU A 161 -6.84 -20.36 -2.98
C GLU A 161 -6.53 -19.56 -4.26
N ILE A 162 -6.41 -18.24 -4.17
CA ILE A 162 -6.21 -17.35 -5.32
C ILE A 162 -4.72 -17.29 -5.68
N SER A 163 -4.33 -18.01 -6.72
CA SER A 163 -2.91 -18.16 -7.11
C SER A 163 -2.19 -16.86 -7.50
N ALA A 164 -2.92 -15.88 -8.03
CA ALA A 164 -2.35 -14.57 -8.41
C ALA A 164 -2.03 -13.66 -7.22
N LEU A 165 -2.49 -14.01 -6.01
CA LEU A 165 -2.32 -13.23 -4.80
C LEU A 165 -1.53 -14.03 -3.76
N THR A 166 -0.64 -13.36 -3.05
CA THR A 166 0.03 -13.95 -1.88
C THR A 166 -0.66 -13.42 -0.61
N PHE A 167 -1.37 -14.30 0.11
CA PHE A 167 -1.92 -13.92 1.41
C PHE A 167 -0.80 -13.76 2.44
N ILE A 168 -0.85 -12.65 3.20
CA ILE A 168 0.04 -12.39 4.33
C ILE A 168 -0.77 -12.28 5.64
N ASP A 169 -0.31 -12.98 6.68
CA ASP A 169 -0.95 -12.97 7.99
C ASP A 169 -0.53 -11.74 8.81
N ALA A 170 -1.05 -10.60 8.36
CA ALA A 170 -0.82 -9.30 8.99
C ALA A 170 -2.15 -8.51 9.07
N PRO A 171 -3.14 -9.00 9.83
CA PRO A 171 -4.46 -8.42 9.86
C PRO A 171 -4.47 -7.02 10.50
N ILE A 172 -5.23 -6.12 9.91
CA ILE A 172 -5.56 -4.82 10.48
C ILE A 172 -6.96 -4.88 11.09
N THR A 173 -7.06 -4.80 12.40
CA THR A 173 -8.34 -4.89 13.12
C THR A 173 -9.17 -3.62 12.94
N ASN A 174 -10.51 -3.78 12.92
CA ASN A 174 -11.44 -2.66 12.86
C ASN A 174 -11.43 -1.84 14.15
N ARG A 175 -10.71 -0.74 14.17
CA ARG A 175 -10.57 0.15 15.34
C ARG A 175 -10.96 1.59 15.01
N LYS A 176 -11.69 2.22 15.92
CA LYS A 176 -12.09 3.64 15.80
C LYS A 176 -10.89 4.57 15.63
N ILE A 177 -9.74 4.25 16.24
CA ILE A 177 -8.55 5.09 16.23
C ILE A 177 -8.03 5.38 14.81
N TYR A 178 -8.22 4.47 13.85
CA TYR A 178 -7.82 4.72 12.46
C TYR A 178 -8.56 5.91 11.86
N ARG A 179 -9.87 6.03 12.12
CA ARG A 179 -10.68 7.18 11.68
C ARG A 179 -10.31 8.46 12.40
N ASP A 180 -10.17 8.38 13.74
CA ASP A 180 -9.90 9.54 14.58
C ASP A 180 -8.51 10.14 14.24
N ALA A 181 -7.49 9.32 14.06
CA ALA A 181 -6.16 9.75 13.64
C ALA A 181 -6.18 10.37 12.24
N SER A 182 -6.80 9.68 11.26
CA SER A 182 -6.88 10.19 9.88
C SER A 182 -7.61 11.53 9.80
N ALA A 183 -8.70 11.69 10.54
CA ALA A 183 -9.46 12.97 10.62
C ALA A 183 -8.61 14.12 11.18
N SER A 184 -7.53 13.82 11.90
CA SER A 184 -6.58 14.80 12.45
C SER A 184 -5.32 14.97 11.61
N GLY A 185 -5.21 14.31 10.45
CA GLY A 185 -4.00 14.30 9.62
C GLY A 185 -2.79 13.64 10.29
N LEU A 186 -3.03 12.73 11.24
CA LEU A 186 -2.01 12.04 12.02
C LEU A 186 -1.97 10.55 11.67
N ALA A 187 -0.77 9.98 11.69
CA ALA A 187 -0.62 8.54 11.71
C ALA A 187 -0.99 7.96 13.08
N ILE A 188 -1.28 6.67 13.14
CA ILE A 188 -1.60 5.96 14.38
C ILE A 188 -0.49 6.14 15.43
N SER A 189 0.78 6.13 15.01
CA SER A 189 1.95 6.31 15.89
C SER A 189 2.05 7.71 16.51
N GLU A 190 1.38 8.71 15.94
CA GLU A 190 1.40 10.10 16.39
C GLU A 190 0.17 10.46 17.21
N TYR A 191 -0.94 9.71 17.04
CA TYR A 191 -2.22 10.03 17.66
C TYR A 191 -2.26 9.71 19.17
N LYS A 192 -2.98 10.54 19.92
CA LYS A 192 -3.15 10.37 21.38
C LYS A 192 -4.64 10.22 21.73
N PRO A 193 -5.00 9.36 22.69
CA PRO A 193 -4.13 8.43 23.43
C PRO A 193 -3.56 7.31 22.53
N ARG A 194 -2.38 6.85 22.86
CA ARG A 194 -1.67 5.79 22.12
C ARG A 194 -2.46 4.48 22.09
N ASN A 195 -2.46 3.80 20.96
CA ASN A 195 -2.99 2.44 20.83
C ASN A 195 -1.88 1.50 20.32
N THR A 196 -1.15 0.91 21.24
CA THR A 196 -0.02 0.04 20.95
C THR A 196 -0.40 -1.15 20.07
N LYS A 197 -1.63 -1.69 20.21
CA LYS A 197 -2.09 -2.81 19.37
C LYS A 197 -2.22 -2.38 17.90
N ALA A 198 -2.85 -1.23 17.64
CA ALA A 198 -2.97 -0.70 16.29
C ALA A 198 -1.60 -0.34 15.67
N GLU A 199 -0.68 0.18 16.49
CA GLU A 199 0.69 0.47 16.03
C GLU A 199 1.43 -0.81 15.64
N LEU A 200 1.35 -1.86 16.44
CA LEU A 200 1.99 -3.15 16.16
C LEU A 200 1.39 -3.84 14.93
N GLU A 201 0.06 -3.78 14.75
CA GLU A 201 -0.60 -4.29 13.54
C GLU A 201 -0.05 -3.62 12.28
N LEU A 202 0.07 -2.28 12.29
CA LEU A 202 0.64 -1.54 11.15
C LEU A 202 2.11 -1.86 10.90
N LEU A 203 2.93 -1.91 11.95
CA LEU A 203 4.35 -2.22 11.80
C LEU A 203 4.54 -3.62 11.24
N ASN A 204 3.79 -4.61 11.75
CA ASN A 204 3.83 -5.98 11.23
C ASN A 204 3.44 -6.01 9.74
N LEU A 205 2.36 -5.35 9.34
CA LEU A 205 1.96 -5.25 7.93
C LEU A 205 3.06 -4.61 7.08
N PHE A 206 3.64 -3.50 7.54
CA PHE A 206 4.66 -2.77 6.77
C PHE A 206 5.98 -3.53 6.68
N ASP A 207 6.32 -4.38 7.64
CA ASP A 207 7.47 -5.28 7.53
C ASP A 207 7.32 -6.26 6.35
N TYR A 208 6.11 -6.73 6.07
CA TYR A 208 5.83 -7.53 4.86
C TYR A 208 5.87 -6.68 3.59
N LEU A 209 5.14 -5.54 3.56
CA LEU A 209 4.98 -4.75 2.35
C LEU A 209 6.29 -4.09 1.89
N PHE A 210 7.16 -3.69 2.83
CA PHE A 210 8.44 -3.02 2.55
C PHE A 210 9.64 -3.96 2.63
N ASP A 211 9.45 -5.27 2.53
CA ASP A 211 10.55 -6.25 2.52
C ASP A 211 11.50 -5.93 1.35
N PRO A 212 12.81 -5.75 1.62
CA PRO A 212 13.82 -5.45 0.60
C PRO A 212 13.90 -6.46 -0.54
N LYS A 213 13.39 -7.69 -0.37
CA LYS A 213 13.32 -8.70 -1.44
C LYS A 213 12.49 -8.26 -2.64
N PHE A 214 11.50 -7.37 -2.42
CA PHE A 214 10.65 -6.83 -3.48
C PHE A 214 11.24 -5.58 -4.17
N ASP A 215 12.35 -5.02 -3.66
CA ASP A 215 12.95 -3.81 -4.24
C ASP A 215 13.91 -4.14 -5.37
N ILE A 216 13.48 -3.92 -6.61
CA ILE A 216 14.27 -4.16 -7.83
C ILE A 216 15.61 -3.40 -7.81
N LYS A 217 15.66 -2.20 -7.22
CA LYS A 217 16.90 -1.41 -7.11
C LYS A 217 17.97 -2.14 -6.28
N ASN A 218 17.56 -2.97 -5.33
CA ASN A 218 18.46 -3.77 -4.50
C ASN A 218 18.90 -5.07 -5.18
N GLN A 219 18.08 -5.63 -6.06
CA GLN A 219 18.43 -6.85 -6.81
C GLN A 219 19.55 -6.58 -7.83
N SER A 220 19.50 -5.45 -8.52
CA SER A 220 20.56 -5.05 -9.46
C SER A 220 21.91 -4.80 -8.78
N LYS A 221 21.93 -4.29 -7.54
CA LYS A 221 23.17 -4.11 -6.75
C LYS A 221 23.78 -5.43 -6.29
N LYS A 222 22.97 -6.47 -6.02
CA LYS A 222 23.45 -7.81 -5.66
C LYS A 222 24.05 -8.53 -6.88
N GLY A 223 23.44 -8.40 -8.06
CA GLY A 223 23.96 -8.99 -9.30
C GLY A 223 25.34 -8.46 -9.69
N VAL A 224 25.58 -7.14 -9.54
CA VAL A 224 26.87 -6.52 -9.83
C VAL A 224 27.98 -6.93 -8.84
N LYS A 225 27.63 -7.19 -7.56
CA LYS A 225 28.62 -7.67 -6.58
C LYS A 225 29.04 -9.12 -6.83
N ASN A 226 28.11 -9.98 -7.24
CA ASN A 226 28.43 -11.39 -7.53
C ASN A 226 29.24 -11.54 -8.83
N ALA A 227 29.05 -10.67 -9.82
CA ALA A 227 29.85 -10.69 -11.05
C ALA A 227 31.30 -10.22 -10.86
N ARG A 228 31.64 -9.52 -9.75
CA ARG A 228 33.00 -9.08 -9.44
C ARG A 228 33.78 -10.05 -8.54
N GLN A 229 33.20 -11.17 -8.12
CA GLN A 229 33.82 -12.17 -7.24
C GLN A 229 34.08 -13.52 -7.91
N SER A 230 34.00 -13.63 -9.24
CA SER A 230 34.44 -14.81 -9.99
C SER A 230 35.96 -14.73 -10.11
N PRO A 231 36.74 -15.63 -9.46
CA PRO A 231 38.20 -15.64 -9.62
C PRO A 231 38.54 -16.17 -11.01
N THR A 232 39.42 -15.45 -11.65
CA THR A 232 40.20 -15.94 -12.82
C THR A 232 41.18 -17.02 -12.38
#